data_ce39c298bb3ed36fd7b2be648873948b
#
_entry.id   ce39c298bb3ed36fd7b2be648873948b
#
_cell.length_a   1.000
_cell.length_b   1.000
_cell.length_c   1.000
_cell.angle_alpha   90.00
_cell.angle_beta   90.00
_cell.angle_gamma   90.00
#
_symmetry.space_group_name_H-M   'P 1'
#
loop_
_entity.id
_entity.type
_entity.pdbx_description
1 polymer ?
#
loop_
_entity_poly.entity_id
_entity_poly.type
_entity_poly.pdbx_seq_one_letter_code
_entity_poly.pdbx_strand_id
1 'polypeptide(L)'
;MGWAGFQELYSRRERFNIRLLARDSRKNRRMLGRYAADPSVEVIWGDLMCYEDVLRGVTGADYVLHVGGMVSPAADYYPEKTLKVNVGSAENVVKAVLAQPDSSDIKVIYIGSVAQYGDRNPPHHIGGVGDPQIPAEYDMYALSKIP
;
A
#
# COMPACT_ATOMS: atom_id res chain seq x y z
N MET A 1 6.42 0.78 7.85
CA MET A 1 6.58 1.76 6.75
C MET A 1 5.47 2.81 6.78
N GLY A 2 4.19 2.48 6.68
CA GLY A 2 3.09 3.45 6.58
C GLY A 2 3.08 4.55 7.64
N TRP A 3 3.32 4.19 8.91
CA TRP A 3 3.39 5.19 9.98
C TRP A 3 4.56 6.18 9.79
N ALA A 4 5.76 5.69 9.48
CA ALA A 4 6.92 6.56 9.25
C ALA A 4 6.73 7.45 8.02
N GLY A 5 6.16 6.91 6.93
CA GLY A 5 5.80 7.69 5.75
C GLY A 5 4.78 8.78 6.05
N PHE A 6 3.75 8.45 6.84
CA PHE A 6 2.79 9.46 7.29
C PHE A 6 3.45 10.57 8.12
N GLN A 7 4.32 10.23 9.07
CA GLN A 7 5.02 11.22 9.89
C GLN A 7 5.89 12.15 9.05
N GLU A 8 6.56 11.61 8.03
CA GLU A 8 7.38 12.40 7.10
C GLU A 8 6.51 13.34 6.26
N LEU A 9 5.39 12.85 5.72
CA LEU A 9 4.44 13.71 5.00
C LEU A 9 3.84 14.78 5.93
N TYR A 10 3.48 14.40 7.14
CA TYR A 10 2.90 15.32 8.11
C TYR A 10 3.89 16.42 8.53
N SER A 11 5.19 16.12 8.60
CA SER A 11 6.21 17.14 8.85
C SER A 11 6.28 18.20 7.74
N ARG A 12 5.75 17.87 6.55
CA ARG A 12 5.69 18.75 5.36
C ARG A 12 4.26 19.12 4.98
N ARG A 13 3.32 19.06 5.91
CA ARG A 13 1.89 19.28 5.67
C ARG A 13 1.53 20.66 5.12
N GLU A 14 2.44 21.64 5.23
CA GLU A 14 2.28 22.94 4.59
C GLU A 14 2.30 22.86 3.04
N ARG A 15 2.86 21.75 2.51
CA ARG A 15 2.98 21.51 1.07
C ARG A 15 1.99 20.48 0.55
N PHE A 16 1.33 19.73 1.44
CA PHE A 16 0.50 18.59 1.08
C PHE A 16 -0.80 18.59 1.88
N ASN A 17 -1.91 18.35 1.19
CA ASN A 17 -3.13 17.88 1.81
C ASN A 17 -3.05 16.37 1.93
N ILE A 18 -3.09 15.83 3.14
CA ILE A 18 -2.84 14.43 3.41
C ILE A 18 -4.16 13.71 3.64
N ARG A 19 -4.42 12.67 2.88
CA ARG A 19 -5.55 11.77 3.08
C ARG A 19 -5.06 10.38 3.48
N LEU A 20 -5.62 9.85 4.55
CA LEU A 20 -5.27 8.54 5.10
C LEU A 20 -6.47 7.60 5.02
N LEU A 21 -6.34 6.49 4.31
CA LEU A 21 -7.28 5.39 4.44
C LEU A 21 -6.77 4.43 5.53
N ALA A 22 -7.52 4.29 6.59
CA ALA A 22 -7.15 3.46 7.73
C ALA A 22 -8.33 2.62 8.23
N ARG A 23 -8.06 1.34 8.55
CA ARG A 23 -9.08 0.47 9.14
C ARG A 23 -9.62 1.07 10.42
N ASP A 24 -10.95 1.04 10.56
CA ASP A 24 -11.62 1.48 11.77
C ASP A 24 -11.36 0.48 12.89
N SER A 25 -10.38 0.77 13.70
CA SER A 25 -10.01 -0.01 14.87
C SER A 25 -9.70 0.91 16.05
N ARG A 26 -9.91 0.42 17.26
CA ARG A 26 -9.59 1.17 18.48
C ARG A 26 -8.13 1.65 18.51
N LYS A 27 -7.21 0.81 18.00
CA LYS A 27 -5.77 1.14 17.88
C LYS A 27 -5.56 2.30 16.91
N ASN A 28 -6.14 2.22 15.71
CA ASN A 28 -5.97 3.25 14.69
C ASN A 28 -6.62 4.56 15.10
N ARG A 29 -7.83 4.50 15.68
CA ARG A 29 -8.49 5.71 16.21
C ARG A 29 -7.67 6.40 17.28
N ARG A 30 -7.06 5.64 18.20
CA ARG A 30 -6.19 6.21 19.23
C ARG A 30 -4.92 6.82 18.63
N MET A 31 -4.35 6.21 17.61
CA MET A 31 -3.10 6.64 16.98
C MET A 31 -3.30 7.86 16.07
N LEU A 32 -4.37 7.84 15.27
CA LEU A 32 -4.62 8.85 14.23
C LEU A 32 -5.54 9.99 14.70
N GLY A 33 -6.32 9.79 15.78
CA GLY A 33 -7.35 10.75 16.21
C GLY A 33 -6.83 12.17 16.45
N ARG A 34 -5.62 12.29 16.98
CA ARG A 34 -5.00 13.61 17.19
C ARG A 34 -4.67 14.36 15.90
N TYR A 35 -4.47 13.63 14.79
CA TYR A 35 -4.17 14.22 13.49
C TYR A 35 -5.45 14.55 12.71
N ALA A 36 -6.54 13.87 13.00
CA ALA A 36 -7.83 14.13 12.37
C ALA A 36 -8.42 15.52 12.71
N ALA A 37 -7.87 16.21 13.71
CA ALA A 37 -8.21 17.59 14.05
C ALA A 37 -7.41 18.62 13.26
N ASP A 38 -6.35 18.20 12.55
CA ASP A 38 -5.55 19.09 11.70
C ASP A 38 -6.23 19.22 10.33
N PRO A 39 -6.53 20.47 9.87
CA PRO A 39 -7.24 20.68 8.60
C PRO A 39 -6.46 20.20 7.36
N SER A 40 -5.14 19.97 7.49
CA SER A 40 -4.32 19.40 6.40
C SER A 40 -4.40 17.86 6.33
N VAL A 41 -5.12 17.21 7.26
CA VAL A 41 -5.21 15.75 7.34
C VAL A 41 -6.67 15.28 7.34
N GLU A 42 -7.03 14.53 6.33
CA GLU A 42 -8.31 13.81 6.25
C GLU A 42 -8.09 12.34 6.59
N VAL A 43 -8.85 11.80 7.53
CA VAL A 43 -8.82 10.36 7.86
C VAL A 43 -10.10 9.69 7.40
N ILE A 44 -9.99 8.83 6.39
CA ILE A 44 -11.08 7.97 5.93
C ILE A 44 -10.99 6.65 6.71
N TRP A 45 -12.01 6.39 7.52
CA TRP A 45 -12.17 5.10 8.20
C TRP A 45 -12.82 4.11 7.25
N GLY A 46 -12.02 3.12 6.82
CA GLY A 46 -12.45 2.14 5.80
C GLY A 46 -11.48 0.99 5.65
N ASP A 47 -11.69 0.17 4.65
CA ASP A 47 -10.88 -1.01 4.34
C ASP A 47 -10.37 -0.95 2.90
N LEU A 48 -9.09 -1.29 2.68
CA LEU A 48 -8.50 -1.43 1.34
C LEU A 48 -9.20 -2.49 0.47
N MET A 49 -9.91 -3.43 1.11
CA MET A 49 -10.70 -4.43 0.42
C MET A 49 -12.08 -3.93 -0.01
N CYS A 50 -12.52 -2.77 0.47
CA CYS A 50 -13.74 -2.11 0.04
C CYS A 50 -13.40 -1.09 -1.05
N TYR A 51 -13.86 -1.34 -2.27
CA TYR A 51 -13.58 -0.47 -3.41
C TYR A 51 -14.05 0.97 -3.18
N GLU A 52 -15.22 1.15 -2.60
CA GLU A 52 -15.82 2.46 -2.33
C GLU A 52 -14.97 3.28 -1.34
N ASP A 53 -14.37 2.62 -0.36
CA ASP A 53 -13.46 3.29 0.60
C ASP A 53 -12.17 3.72 -0.10
N VAL A 54 -11.62 2.87 -0.96
CA VAL A 54 -10.43 3.18 -1.77
C VAL A 54 -10.75 4.30 -2.76
N LEU A 55 -11.89 4.25 -3.43
CA LEU A 55 -12.33 5.28 -4.37
C LEU A 55 -12.42 6.65 -3.68
N ARG A 56 -13.02 6.73 -2.49
CA ARG A 56 -13.04 7.96 -1.70
C ARG A 56 -11.62 8.45 -1.38
N GLY A 57 -10.71 7.52 -1.08
CA GLY A 57 -9.31 7.82 -0.79
C GLY A 57 -8.56 8.41 -1.99
N VAL A 58 -8.87 7.94 -3.18
CA VAL A 58 -8.18 8.30 -4.44
C VAL A 58 -8.78 9.53 -5.11
N THR A 59 -10.07 9.80 -4.92
CA THR A 59 -10.75 10.90 -5.61
C THR A 59 -10.07 12.25 -5.36
N GLY A 60 -9.60 12.90 -6.43
CA GLY A 60 -8.91 14.18 -6.40
C GLY A 60 -7.51 14.12 -5.77
N ALA A 61 -6.86 12.98 -5.77
CA ALA A 61 -5.47 12.83 -5.30
C ALA A 61 -4.48 12.98 -6.46
N ASP A 62 -3.41 13.74 -6.28
CA ASP A 62 -2.29 13.82 -7.23
C ASP A 62 -1.33 12.63 -7.07
N TYR A 63 -1.21 12.11 -5.84
CA TYR A 63 -0.31 11.00 -5.48
C TYR A 63 -1.05 9.96 -4.65
N VAL A 64 -0.90 8.72 -4.99
CA VAL A 64 -1.42 7.57 -4.24
C VAL A 64 -0.26 6.70 -3.75
N LEU A 65 -0.04 6.65 -2.43
CA LEU A 65 0.96 5.81 -1.81
C LEU A 65 0.31 4.54 -1.26
N HIS A 66 0.40 3.45 -2.01
CA HIS A 66 -0.12 2.16 -1.58
C HIS A 66 0.91 1.40 -0.76
N VAL A 67 0.86 1.62 0.56
CA VAL A 67 1.77 1.00 1.55
C VAL A 67 1.09 -0.06 2.42
N GLY A 68 -0.21 -0.25 2.24
CA GLY A 68 -0.99 -1.24 2.98
C GLY A 68 -0.76 -2.66 2.47
N GLY A 69 -0.82 -3.63 3.37
CA GLY A 69 -0.73 -5.04 3.02
C GLY A 69 -0.39 -5.93 4.22
N MET A 70 -0.48 -7.24 4.00
CA MET A 70 0.02 -8.25 4.94
C MET A 70 1.49 -8.53 4.63
N VAL A 71 2.29 -8.70 5.68
CA VAL A 71 3.74 -8.99 5.60
C VAL A 71 4.07 -10.24 6.39
N SER A 72 5.19 -10.89 6.06
CA SER A 72 5.69 -12.03 6.83
C SER A 72 6.02 -11.62 8.28
N PRO A 73 5.86 -12.53 9.28
CA PRO A 73 5.46 -13.93 9.11
C PRO A 73 3.94 -14.16 8.96
N ALA A 74 3.09 -13.16 9.17
CA ALA A 74 1.64 -13.31 9.10
C ALA A 74 1.18 -13.70 7.68
N ALA A 75 1.88 -13.25 6.64
CA ALA A 75 1.60 -13.57 5.26
C ALA A 75 1.69 -15.09 5.00
N ASP A 76 2.68 -15.74 5.60
CA ASP A 76 2.96 -17.16 5.39
C ASP A 76 1.98 -18.06 6.16
N TYR A 77 1.51 -17.58 7.34
CA TYR A 77 0.48 -18.30 8.11
C TYR A 77 -0.92 -18.22 7.49
N TYR A 78 -1.20 -17.19 6.69
CA TYR A 78 -2.52 -16.95 6.10
C TYR A 78 -2.42 -16.69 4.59
N PRO A 79 -1.99 -17.65 3.78
CA PRO A 79 -1.67 -17.47 2.37
C PRO A 79 -2.83 -16.94 1.54
N GLU A 80 -4.00 -17.54 1.63
CA GLU A 80 -5.20 -17.09 0.89
C GLU A 80 -5.60 -15.65 1.25
N LYS A 81 -5.57 -15.35 2.56
CA LYS A 81 -5.86 -14.00 3.03
C LYS A 81 -4.83 -13.00 2.54
N THR A 82 -3.57 -13.40 2.49
CA THR A 82 -2.46 -12.55 2.01
C THR A 82 -2.65 -12.19 0.55
N LEU A 83 -2.90 -13.18 -0.30
CA LEU A 83 -3.20 -12.92 -1.72
C LEU A 83 -4.43 -12.01 -1.86
N LYS A 84 -5.51 -12.35 -1.19
CA LYS A 84 -6.73 -11.54 -1.23
C LYS A 84 -6.49 -10.10 -0.81
N VAL A 85 -5.75 -9.86 0.29
CA VAL A 85 -5.48 -8.51 0.79
C VAL A 85 -4.46 -7.79 -0.08
N ASN A 86 -3.31 -8.40 -0.40
CA ASN A 86 -2.24 -7.68 -1.08
C ASN A 86 -2.56 -7.44 -2.55
N VAL A 87 -3.04 -8.47 -3.25
CA VAL A 87 -3.42 -8.34 -4.67
C VAL A 87 -4.74 -7.58 -4.81
N GLY A 88 -5.78 -7.97 -4.07
CA GLY A 88 -7.09 -7.33 -4.17
C GLY A 88 -7.09 -5.85 -3.78
N SER A 89 -6.28 -5.45 -2.79
CA SER A 89 -6.14 -4.02 -2.46
C SER A 89 -5.40 -3.24 -3.55
N ALA A 90 -4.38 -3.84 -4.18
CA ALA A 90 -3.69 -3.22 -5.30
C ALA A 90 -4.63 -3.05 -6.51
N GLU A 91 -5.43 -4.08 -6.83
CA GLU A 91 -6.46 -3.98 -7.87
C GLU A 91 -7.48 -2.87 -7.58
N ASN A 92 -7.95 -2.75 -6.34
CA ASN A 92 -8.89 -1.69 -5.96
C ASN A 92 -8.26 -0.31 -6.16
N VAL A 93 -6.98 -0.13 -5.80
CA VAL A 93 -6.27 1.15 -6.02
C VAL A 93 -6.16 1.45 -7.51
N VAL A 94 -5.74 0.50 -8.33
CA VAL A 94 -5.63 0.68 -9.79
C VAL A 94 -6.98 1.02 -10.40
N LYS A 95 -8.03 0.27 -10.06
CA LYS A 95 -9.40 0.53 -10.53
C LYS A 95 -9.89 1.91 -10.12
N ALA A 96 -9.64 2.32 -8.88
CA ALA A 96 -10.05 3.63 -8.38
C ALA A 96 -9.32 4.78 -9.08
N VAL A 97 -8.02 4.61 -9.37
CA VAL A 97 -7.24 5.60 -10.14
C VAL A 97 -7.76 5.69 -11.57
N LEU A 98 -7.94 4.56 -12.24
CA LEU A 98 -8.44 4.54 -13.62
C LEU A 98 -9.87 5.10 -13.77
N ALA A 99 -10.64 5.12 -12.70
CA ALA A 99 -11.97 5.73 -12.67
C ALA A 99 -11.95 7.26 -12.53
N GLN A 100 -10.78 7.89 -12.29
CA GLN A 100 -10.68 9.35 -12.22
C GLN A 100 -10.58 9.96 -13.62
N PRO A 101 -11.20 11.13 -13.84
CA PRO A 101 -11.16 11.81 -15.15
C PRO A 101 -9.73 12.21 -15.57
N ASP A 102 -8.87 12.49 -14.61
CA ASP A 102 -7.47 12.90 -14.75
C ASP A 102 -6.49 11.78 -14.38
N SER A 103 -6.89 10.52 -14.59
CA SER A 103 -6.13 9.34 -14.17
C SER A 103 -4.68 9.30 -14.69
N SER A 104 -4.39 9.90 -15.85
CA SER A 104 -3.05 10.00 -16.42
C SER A 104 -2.09 10.87 -15.60
N ASP A 105 -2.62 11.79 -14.80
CA ASP A 105 -1.84 12.74 -14.01
C ASP A 105 -1.57 12.23 -12.60
N ILE A 106 -2.35 11.24 -12.16
CA ILE A 106 -2.22 10.63 -10.83
C ILE A 106 -1.00 9.71 -10.78
N LYS A 107 -0.09 9.97 -9.85
CA LYS A 107 1.08 9.13 -9.63
C LYS A 107 0.84 8.09 -8.55
N VAL A 108 0.89 6.82 -8.93
CA VAL A 108 0.77 5.70 -7.99
C VAL A 108 2.15 5.19 -7.60
N ILE A 109 2.41 5.17 -6.29
CA ILE A 109 3.61 4.59 -5.71
C ILE A 109 3.22 3.29 -5.00
N TYR A 110 3.62 2.17 -5.59
CA TYR A 110 3.41 0.83 -5.05
C TYR A 110 4.68 0.32 -4.37
N ILE A 111 4.52 -0.30 -3.20
CA ILE A 111 5.66 -0.85 -2.46
C ILE A 111 5.86 -2.32 -2.86
N GLY A 112 6.89 -2.56 -3.65
CA GLY A 112 7.37 -3.90 -4.00
C GLY A 112 8.23 -4.53 -2.89
N SER A 113 8.92 -5.61 -3.25
CA SER A 113 9.85 -6.30 -2.36
C SER A 113 10.97 -6.94 -3.17
N VAL A 114 12.19 -6.91 -2.65
CA VAL A 114 13.32 -7.68 -3.24
C VAL A 114 13.10 -9.19 -3.12
N ALA A 115 12.28 -9.64 -2.18
CA ALA A 115 11.94 -11.05 -1.99
C ALA A 115 11.26 -11.67 -3.23
N GLN A 116 10.66 -10.86 -4.11
CA GLN A 116 10.09 -11.32 -5.38
C GLN A 116 11.11 -11.98 -6.32
N TYR A 117 12.40 -11.73 -6.12
CA TYR A 117 13.46 -12.36 -6.90
C TYR A 117 13.95 -13.69 -6.28
N GLY A 118 13.39 -14.12 -5.16
CA GLY A 118 13.70 -15.37 -4.48
C GLY A 118 15.11 -15.40 -3.86
N ASP A 119 15.54 -16.59 -3.55
CA ASP A 119 16.87 -16.85 -3.00
C ASP A 119 17.91 -16.71 -4.11
N ARG A 120 18.77 -15.71 -4.03
CA ARG A 120 19.84 -15.45 -4.98
C ARG A 120 21.14 -16.11 -4.51
N ASN A 121 21.42 -17.28 -5.06
CA ASN A 121 22.68 -17.97 -4.83
C ASN A 121 23.74 -17.57 -5.88
N PRO A 122 25.04 -17.70 -5.59
CA PRO A 122 26.09 -17.47 -6.58
C PRO A 122 25.82 -18.17 -7.91
N PRO A 123 26.10 -17.54 -9.06
CA PRO A 123 26.65 -16.20 -9.25
C PRO A 123 25.62 -15.05 -9.17
N HIS A 124 24.34 -15.33 -8.98
CA HIS A 124 23.26 -14.36 -9.04
C HIS A 124 22.92 -13.82 -7.63
N HIS A 125 23.66 -12.86 -7.14
CA HIS A 125 23.45 -12.31 -5.78
C HIS A 125 22.42 -11.20 -5.71
N ILE A 126 22.11 -10.53 -6.82
CA ILE A 126 21.26 -9.33 -6.85
C ILE A 126 20.23 -9.48 -7.96
N GLY A 127 18.96 -9.24 -7.64
CA GLY A 127 17.89 -9.08 -8.62
C GLY A 127 17.88 -7.66 -9.18
N GLY A 128 17.83 -7.51 -10.48
CA GLY A 128 17.75 -6.23 -11.19
C GLY A 128 16.45 -6.08 -12.00
N VAL A 129 16.24 -4.90 -12.53
CA VAL A 129 15.10 -4.64 -13.42
C VAL A 129 15.23 -5.53 -14.66
N GLY A 130 14.16 -6.28 -14.96
CA GLY A 130 14.14 -7.21 -16.09
C GLY A 130 14.53 -8.65 -15.74
N ASP A 131 15.06 -8.91 -14.55
CA ASP A 131 15.30 -10.27 -14.09
C ASP A 131 14.00 -11.03 -13.82
N PRO A 132 13.98 -12.36 -13.98
CA PRO A 132 12.83 -13.17 -13.62
C PRO A 132 12.47 -13.03 -12.15
N GLN A 133 11.19 -12.81 -11.88
CA GLN A 133 10.65 -12.74 -10.52
C GLN A 133 10.16 -14.16 -10.12
N ILE A 134 11.02 -14.87 -9.44
CA ILE A 134 10.77 -16.24 -8.99
C ILE A 134 10.94 -16.27 -7.46
N PRO A 135 9.89 -15.97 -6.69
CA PRO A 135 9.96 -15.99 -5.23
C PRO A 135 10.16 -17.42 -4.72
N ALA A 136 10.69 -17.55 -3.52
CA ALA A 136 10.76 -18.85 -2.86
C ALA A 136 9.33 -19.39 -2.61
N GLU A 137 9.15 -20.71 -2.78
CA GLU A 137 7.83 -21.37 -2.70
C GLU A 137 7.10 -21.13 -1.38
N TYR A 138 7.83 -20.92 -0.30
CA TYR A 138 7.29 -20.66 1.03
C TYR A 138 7.03 -19.16 1.31
N ASP A 139 7.45 -18.23 0.43
CA ASP A 139 7.33 -16.80 0.66
C ASP A 139 6.05 -16.22 0.02
N MET A 140 4.95 -16.34 0.74
CA MET A 140 3.65 -15.83 0.30
C MET A 140 3.61 -14.29 0.20
N TYR A 141 4.43 -13.60 1.00
CA TYR A 141 4.55 -12.15 0.88
C TYR A 141 5.20 -11.77 -0.46
N ALA A 142 6.33 -12.42 -0.78
CA ALA A 142 7.01 -12.20 -2.05
C ALA A 142 6.10 -12.51 -3.25
N LEU A 143 5.43 -13.66 -3.22
CA LEU A 143 4.47 -14.06 -4.26
C LEU A 143 3.36 -13.00 -4.46
N SER A 144 2.83 -12.46 -3.36
CA SER A 144 1.78 -11.44 -3.40
C SER A 144 2.24 -10.05 -3.88
N LYS A 145 3.54 -9.87 -4.11
CA LYS A 145 4.16 -8.62 -4.59
C LYS A 145 4.57 -8.66 -6.06
N ILE A 146 4.42 -9.79 -6.72
CA ILE A 146 4.59 -9.89 -8.17
C ILE A 146 3.38 -9.23 -8.85
N PRO A 147 3.61 -8.29 -9.79
CA PRO A 147 2.54 -7.61 -10.51
C PRO A 147 1.74 -8.52 -11.44
#